data_ed88b1521d014186845ce596a618d008
#
_entry.id   ed88b1521d014186845ce596a618d008
#
_cell.length_a   1.000
_cell.length_b   1.000
_cell.length_c   1.000
_cell.angle_alpha   90.00
_cell.angle_beta   90.00
_cell.angle_gamma   90.00
#
_symmetry.space_group_name_H-M   'P 1'
#
loop_
_entity.id
_entity.type
_entity.pdbx_description
1 polymer ?
#
loop_
_entity_poly.entity_id
_entity_poly.type
_entity_poly.pdbx_seq_one_letter_code
_entity_poly.pdbx_strand_id
1 'polypeptide(L)'
;MSRILLILAILATVGHQAQAQSDRAQTVINGKILTAEQRAEFTRIYGTRPLGGNFWYDPSSGLWGVVGREAFGVLRPGHNYGLLAPSASAGTTGVFINGRQINLAEALYIKSLLGSVLPGRWWLDGTTGNFGLEGNPLPAGNLFAIAKAAQSRGGTYYYNNGMGQTAAISQGCASGTTGTGDNKVDYIIGCE
;
A
#
# COMPACT_ATOMS: atom_id res chain seq x y z
N MET A 1 -56.38 -0.38 -15.61
CA MET A 1 -55.20 -1.25 -15.35
C MET A 1 -53.87 -0.71 -15.85
N SER A 2 -53.77 0.53 -16.37
CA SER A 2 -52.55 1.05 -17.06
C SER A 2 -51.60 1.93 -16.20
N ARG A 3 -51.98 2.29 -14.97
CA ARG A 3 -51.15 3.20 -14.13
C ARG A 3 -50.21 2.49 -13.13
N ILE A 4 -50.41 1.22 -12.87
CA ILE A 4 -49.59 0.45 -11.94
C ILE A 4 -48.32 -0.08 -12.61
N LEU A 5 -48.33 -0.34 -13.90
CA LEU A 5 -47.16 -0.82 -14.67
C LEU A 5 -46.08 0.23 -14.86
N LEU A 6 -46.44 1.53 -14.83
CA LEU A 6 -45.45 2.61 -15.03
C LEU A 6 -44.61 2.87 -13.78
N ILE A 7 -45.13 2.61 -12.58
CA ILE A 7 -44.42 2.84 -11.31
C ILE A 7 -43.38 1.75 -11.05
N LEU A 8 -43.64 0.52 -11.46
CA LEU A 8 -42.68 -0.58 -11.31
C LEU A 8 -41.45 -0.43 -12.23
N ALA A 9 -41.61 0.17 -13.42
CA ALA A 9 -40.50 0.40 -14.33
C ALA A 9 -39.51 1.47 -13.85
N ILE A 10 -39.98 2.48 -13.09
CA ILE A 10 -39.14 3.57 -12.58
C ILE A 10 -38.30 3.11 -11.40
N LEU A 11 -38.81 2.20 -10.54
CA LEU A 11 -38.08 1.67 -9.41
C LEU A 11 -36.94 0.72 -9.81
N ALA A 12 -37.07 0.02 -10.93
CA ALA A 12 -36.01 -0.88 -11.43
C ALA A 12 -34.82 -0.13 -12.03
N THR A 13 -35.01 1.08 -12.58
CA THR A 13 -33.92 1.87 -13.17
C THR A 13 -33.06 2.59 -12.15
N VAL A 14 -33.61 2.96 -10.99
CA VAL A 14 -32.87 3.66 -9.92
C VAL A 14 -31.87 2.71 -9.22
N GLY A 15 -32.25 1.43 -9.05
CA GLY A 15 -31.37 0.44 -8.43
C GLY A 15 -30.10 0.13 -9.26
N HIS A 16 -30.20 0.13 -10.59
CA HIS A 16 -29.06 -0.12 -11.47
C HIS A 16 -28.08 1.05 -11.58
N GLN A 17 -28.54 2.28 -11.36
CA GLN A 17 -27.67 3.47 -11.37
C GLN A 17 -26.86 3.61 -10.11
N ALA A 18 -27.39 3.21 -8.95
CA ALA A 18 -26.66 3.24 -7.68
C ALA A 18 -25.53 2.19 -7.63
N GLN A 19 -25.75 1.01 -8.20
CA GLN A 19 -24.75 -0.05 -8.30
C GLN A 19 -23.60 0.33 -9.25
N ALA A 20 -23.92 0.94 -10.40
CA ALA A 20 -22.94 1.42 -11.38
C ALA A 20 -22.08 2.60 -10.86
N GLN A 21 -22.51 3.28 -9.82
CA GLN A 21 -21.81 4.39 -9.21
C GLN A 21 -20.82 3.95 -8.14
N SER A 22 -21.07 2.83 -7.46
CA SER A 22 -20.13 2.25 -6.49
C SER A 22 -18.93 1.57 -7.18
N ASP A 23 -19.11 1.05 -8.39
CA ASP A 23 -18.03 0.50 -9.22
C ASP A 23 -17.10 1.56 -9.82
N ARG A 24 -17.39 2.84 -9.60
CA ARG A 24 -16.63 4.00 -10.11
C ARG A 24 -15.89 4.77 -9.02
N ALA A 25 -15.67 4.20 -7.86
CA ALA A 25 -14.82 4.84 -6.87
C ALA A 25 -13.47 5.16 -7.51
N GLN A 26 -13.16 6.46 -7.63
CA GLN A 26 -11.93 6.92 -8.28
C GLN A 26 -10.73 6.46 -7.44
N THR A 27 -9.70 5.97 -8.12
CA THR A 27 -8.40 5.74 -7.49
C THR A 27 -7.61 7.02 -7.53
N VAL A 28 -7.26 7.55 -6.39
CA VAL A 28 -6.40 8.72 -6.21
C VAL A 28 -5.08 8.25 -5.63
N ILE A 29 -3.96 8.54 -6.29
CA ILE A 29 -2.62 8.24 -5.77
C ILE A 29 -1.81 9.53 -5.74
N ASN A 30 -1.18 9.82 -4.59
CA ASN A 30 -0.41 11.04 -4.36
C ASN A 30 -1.19 12.32 -4.74
N GLY A 31 -2.48 12.35 -4.41
CA GLY A 31 -3.36 13.47 -4.69
C GLY A 31 -3.81 13.61 -6.16
N LYS A 32 -3.47 12.65 -7.02
CA LYS A 32 -3.87 12.66 -8.44
C LYS A 32 -4.80 11.49 -8.75
N ILE A 33 -5.88 11.76 -9.48
CA ILE A 33 -6.75 10.72 -10.02
C ILE A 33 -5.97 9.96 -11.09
N LEU A 34 -5.96 8.61 -11.01
CA LEU A 34 -5.36 7.79 -12.06
C LEU A 34 -6.08 7.99 -13.40
N THR A 35 -5.31 8.23 -14.45
CA THR A 35 -5.84 8.29 -15.83
C THR A 35 -6.35 6.93 -16.29
N ALA A 36 -7.07 6.89 -17.39
CA ALA A 36 -7.52 5.63 -17.99
C ALA A 36 -6.35 4.73 -18.38
N GLU A 37 -5.28 5.33 -18.93
CA GLU A 37 -4.05 4.66 -19.32
C GLU A 37 -3.32 4.08 -18.10
N GLN A 38 -3.19 4.85 -17.02
CA GLN A 38 -2.58 4.37 -15.77
C GLN A 38 -3.36 3.22 -15.14
N ARG A 39 -4.70 3.25 -15.18
CA ARG A 39 -5.54 2.14 -14.71
C ARG A 39 -5.39 0.89 -15.58
N ALA A 40 -5.32 1.06 -16.90
CA ALA A 40 -5.08 -0.04 -17.83
C ALA A 40 -3.70 -0.67 -17.60
N GLU A 41 -2.67 0.16 -17.45
CA GLU A 41 -1.30 -0.27 -17.14
C GLU A 41 -1.23 -1.01 -15.81
N PHE A 42 -1.88 -0.49 -14.76
CA PHE A 42 -1.98 -1.16 -13.46
C PHE A 42 -2.61 -2.56 -13.60
N THR A 43 -3.73 -2.64 -14.32
CA THR A 43 -4.42 -3.92 -14.55
C THR A 43 -3.55 -4.90 -15.34
N ARG A 44 -2.79 -4.41 -16.33
CA ARG A 44 -1.87 -5.22 -17.12
C ARG A 44 -0.73 -5.80 -16.27
N ILE A 45 -0.20 -5.00 -15.32
CA ILE A 45 0.94 -5.40 -14.47
C ILE A 45 0.50 -6.33 -13.35
N TYR A 46 -0.63 -6.03 -12.69
CA TYR A 46 -1.03 -6.68 -11.44
C TYR A 46 -2.21 -7.67 -11.60
N GLY A 47 -2.75 -7.81 -12.82
CA GLY A 47 -3.86 -8.73 -13.10
C GLY A 47 -5.20 -8.33 -12.47
N THR A 48 -5.28 -7.19 -11.77
CA THR A 48 -6.47 -6.70 -11.08
C THR A 48 -6.64 -5.20 -11.30
N ARG A 49 -7.87 -4.71 -11.15
CA ARG A 49 -8.14 -3.27 -11.20
C ARG A 49 -7.63 -2.57 -9.94
N PRO A 50 -7.13 -1.33 -10.04
CA PRO A 50 -6.78 -0.56 -8.86
C PRO A 50 -8.04 -0.29 -8.01
N LEU A 51 -7.87 -0.35 -6.69
CA LEU A 51 -8.93 -0.07 -5.73
C LEU A 51 -9.34 1.41 -5.78
N GLY A 52 -10.63 1.69 -5.60
CA GLY A 52 -11.10 3.04 -5.35
C GLY A 52 -10.68 3.52 -3.97
N GLY A 53 -10.27 4.79 -3.88
CA GLY A 53 -9.82 5.38 -2.62
C GLY A 53 -8.68 6.37 -2.79
N ASN A 54 -8.14 6.84 -1.66
CA ASN A 54 -7.07 7.82 -1.61
C ASN A 54 -5.82 7.18 -1.01
N PHE A 55 -4.79 7.01 -1.85
CA PHE A 55 -3.57 6.28 -1.54
C PHE A 55 -2.34 7.17 -1.72
N TRP A 56 -1.28 6.82 -1.02
CA TRP A 56 0.05 7.30 -1.30
C TRP A 56 0.90 6.17 -1.88
N TYR A 57 1.87 6.53 -2.69
CA TYR A 57 2.83 5.63 -3.31
C TYR A 57 4.20 6.29 -3.40
N ASP A 58 5.23 5.56 -2.99
CA ASP A 58 6.63 5.95 -3.09
C ASP A 58 7.26 5.31 -4.33
N PRO A 59 7.61 6.09 -5.35
CA PRO A 59 8.16 5.54 -6.59
C PRO A 59 9.55 4.92 -6.43
N SER A 60 10.31 5.29 -5.40
CA SER A 60 11.66 4.75 -5.18
C SER A 60 11.64 3.39 -4.52
N SER A 61 10.79 3.22 -3.50
CA SER A 61 10.71 1.94 -2.77
C SER A 61 9.59 1.02 -3.26
N GLY A 62 8.59 1.54 -3.97
CA GLY A 62 7.38 0.81 -4.30
C GLY A 62 6.38 0.72 -3.13
N LEU A 63 6.72 1.18 -1.95
CA LEU A 63 5.80 1.19 -0.81
C LEU A 63 4.55 2.01 -1.13
N TRP A 64 3.41 1.53 -0.67
CA TRP A 64 2.15 2.23 -0.82
C TRP A 64 1.24 2.01 0.40
N GLY A 65 0.29 2.90 0.59
CA GLY A 65 -0.68 2.81 1.67
C GLY A 65 -1.85 3.75 1.49
N VAL A 66 -2.81 3.69 2.41
CA VAL A 66 -3.90 4.65 2.49
C VAL A 66 -3.36 5.97 3.05
N VAL A 67 -3.78 7.10 2.50
CA VAL A 67 -3.38 8.42 3.01
C VAL A 67 -3.70 8.54 4.50
N GLY A 68 -2.72 8.98 5.29
CA GLY A 68 -2.81 9.06 6.75
C GLY A 68 -2.51 7.75 7.49
N ARG A 69 -2.12 6.69 6.79
CA ARG A 69 -1.81 5.37 7.36
C ARG A 69 -0.40 4.92 6.99
N GLU A 70 0.06 3.87 7.67
CA GLU A 70 1.29 3.16 7.40
C GLU A 70 1.33 2.55 6.00
N ALA A 71 2.51 2.11 5.59
CA ALA A 71 2.68 1.29 4.39
C ALA A 71 1.86 0.01 4.52
N PHE A 72 1.11 -0.28 3.48
CA PHE A 72 0.20 -1.40 3.40
C PHE A 72 0.78 -2.55 2.57
N GLY A 73 1.63 -2.22 1.60
CA GLY A 73 2.24 -3.20 0.71
C GLY A 73 3.29 -2.58 -0.20
N VAL A 74 3.71 -3.38 -1.16
CA VAL A 74 4.72 -3.00 -2.15
C VAL A 74 4.16 -3.20 -3.55
N LEU A 75 4.22 -2.17 -4.37
CA LEU A 75 4.05 -2.22 -5.82
C LEU A 75 5.43 -2.19 -6.49
N ARG A 76 5.49 -2.44 -7.79
CA ARG A 76 6.72 -2.25 -8.56
C ARG A 76 7.20 -0.80 -8.39
N PRO A 77 8.49 -0.56 -8.07
CA PRO A 77 9.08 0.78 -8.11
C PRO A 77 9.01 1.41 -9.50
N GLY A 78 9.05 2.73 -9.57
CA GLY A 78 9.16 3.49 -10.81
C GLY A 78 7.85 3.93 -11.46
N HIS A 79 6.67 3.63 -10.89
CA HIS A 79 5.42 4.20 -11.42
C HIS A 79 5.37 5.71 -11.20
N ASN A 80 4.90 6.43 -12.21
CA ASN A 80 4.70 7.87 -12.12
C ASN A 80 3.24 8.20 -11.74
N TYR A 81 2.94 8.14 -10.43
CA TYR A 81 1.63 8.54 -9.89
C TYR A 81 1.63 9.93 -9.25
N GLY A 82 2.69 10.71 -9.45
CA GLY A 82 2.85 12.05 -8.90
C GLY A 82 3.77 12.10 -7.67
N LEU A 83 3.93 13.30 -7.10
CA LEU A 83 4.84 13.55 -5.99
C LEU A 83 4.28 12.99 -4.68
N LEU A 84 5.11 12.26 -3.95
CA LEU A 84 4.81 11.77 -2.61
C LEU A 84 4.84 12.94 -1.61
N ALA A 85 3.74 13.15 -0.89
CA ALA A 85 3.70 14.17 0.15
C ALA A 85 4.48 13.73 1.40
N PRO A 86 5.26 14.61 2.04
CA PRO A 86 5.95 14.27 3.29
C PRO A 86 5.03 13.79 4.41
N SER A 87 3.81 14.28 4.46
CA SER A 87 2.79 13.93 5.46
C SER A 87 1.89 12.75 5.05
N ALA A 88 2.20 12.05 3.96
CA ALA A 88 1.30 11.07 3.35
C ALA A 88 0.84 9.95 4.31
N SER A 89 1.67 9.54 5.28
CA SER A 89 1.32 8.54 6.31
C SER A 89 1.00 9.13 7.69
N ALA A 90 0.78 10.44 7.78
CA ALA A 90 0.55 11.15 9.05
C ALA A 90 1.62 10.85 10.13
N GLY A 91 2.87 10.66 9.71
CA GLY A 91 3.98 10.35 10.59
C GLY A 91 4.41 11.55 11.44
N THR A 92 4.90 11.26 12.64
CA THR A 92 5.45 12.25 13.60
C THR A 92 6.75 11.75 14.24
N THR A 93 7.40 10.75 13.63
CA THR A 93 8.56 10.05 14.23
C THR A 93 9.89 10.77 14.05
N GLY A 94 9.96 11.81 13.19
CA GLY A 94 11.22 12.43 12.79
C GLY A 94 12.05 11.55 11.82
N VAL A 95 11.53 10.39 11.41
CA VAL A 95 12.16 9.49 10.44
C VAL A 95 11.49 9.68 9.08
N PHE A 96 12.27 10.02 8.07
CA PHE A 96 11.80 10.20 6.70
C PHE A 96 12.39 9.11 5.81
N ILE A 97 11.56 8.48 5.00
CA ILE A 97 11.99 7.54 3.96
C ILE A 97 11.53 8.08 2.60
N ASN A 98 12.47 8.33 1.70
CA ASN A 98 12.25 8.92 0.39
C ASN A 98 11.39 10.21 0.45
N GLY A 99 11.63 11.03 1.47
CA GLY A 99 10.91 12.28 1.71
C GLY A 99 9.60 12.16 2.48
N ARG A 100 9.03 10.98 2.68
CA ARG A 100 7.81 10.75 3.47
C ARG A 100 8.17 10.47 4.93
N GLN A 101 7.55 11.19 5.86
CA GLN A 101 7.71 10.91 7.29
C GLN A 101 6.89 9.67 7.66
N ILE A 102 7.55 8.65 8.18
CA ILE A 102 6.89 7.41 8.57
C ILE A 102 6.15 7.57 9.90
N ASN A 103 5.08 6.80 10.09
CA ASN A 103 4.34 6.78 11.34
C ASN A 103 4.97 5.83 12.38
N LEU A 104 4.40 5.83 13.59
CA LEU A 104 4.92 5.03 14.69
C LEU A 104 4.91 3.52 14.41
N ALA A 105 3.88 3.02 13.72
CA ALA A 105 3.78 1.59 13.40
C ALA A 105 4.93 1.15 12.48
N GLU A 106 5.23 1.94 11.44
CA GLU A 106 6.36 1.69 10.54
C GLU A 106 7.70 1.79 11.29
N ALA A 107 7.88 2.77 12.17
CA ALA A 107 9.09 2.93 12.96
C ALA A 107 9.32 1.74 13.90
N LEU A 108 8.27 1.24 14.55
CA LEU A 108 8.35 0.04 15.40
C LEU A 108 8.68 -1.21 14.58
N TYR A 109 8.12 -1.33 13.38
CA TYR A 109 8.46 -2.42 12.47
C TYR A 109 9.94 -2.38 12.07
N ILE A 110 10.45 -1.23 11.63
CA ILE A 110 11.86 -1.08 11.29
C ILE A 110 12.75 -1.38 12.51
N LYS A 111 12.36 -0.90 13.70
CA LYS A 111 13.08 -1.21 14.93
C LYS A 111 13.14 -2.71 15.21
N SER A 112 12.09 -3.47 14.95
CA SER A 112 12.08 -4.91 15.12
C SER A 112 13.03 -5.65 14.17
N LEU A 113 13.23 -5.11 12.96
CA LEU A 113 14.14 -5.65 11.95
C LEU A 113 15.60 -5.27 12.19
N LEU A 114 15.85 -4.00 12.53
CA LEU A 114 17.19 -3.42 12.61
C LEU A 114 17.72 -3.27 14.04
N GLY A 115 16.89 -3.57 15.05
CA GLY A 115 17.21 -3.33 16.46
C GLY A 115 17.07 -1.88 16.91
N SER A 116 17.19 -0.93 16.00
CA SER A 116 17.03 0.51 16.27
C SER A 116 16.46 1.23 15.05
N VAL A 117 15.87 2.39 15.29
CA VAL A 117 15.45 3.35 14.27
C VAL A 117 15.96 4.73 14.70
N LEU A 118 16.73 5.39 13.84
CA LEU A 118 17.28 6.70 14.13
C LEU A 118 16.49 7.77 13.36
N PRO A 119 16.07 8.86 14.04
CA PRO A 119 15.52 10.03 13.35
C PRO A 119 16.48 10.51 12.25
N GLY A 120 15.92 11.05 11.19
CA GLY A 120 16.70 11.53 10.05
C GLY A 120 16.03 11.25 8.72
N ARG A 121 16.75 11.56 7.64
CA ARG A 121 16.27 11.39 6.28
C ARG A 121 17.05 10.25 5.62
N TRP A 122 16.29 9.28 5.14
CA TRP A 122 16.80 8.03 4.60
C TRP A 122 16.28 7.83 3.19
N TRP A 123 17.07 7.23 2.33
CA TRP A 123 16.61 6.68 1.06
C TRP A 123 16.47 5.17 1.15
N LEU A 124 15.50 4.64 0.42
CA LEU A 124 15.24 3.21 0.24
C LEU A 124 14.96 2.95 -1.23
N ASP A 125 15.75 2.08 -1.83
CA ASP A 125 15.54 1.57 -3.18
C ASP A 125 14.83 0.21 -3.12
N GLY A 126 13.59 0.17 -3.59
CA GLY A 126 12.77 -1.05 -3.59
C GLY A 126 13.19 -2.09 -4.63
N THR A 127 14.03 -1.72 -5.60
CA THR A 127 14.56 -2.66 -6.60
C THR A 127 15.67 -3.52 -6.02
N THR A 128 16.57 -2.90 -5.26
CA THR A 128 17.76 -3.56 -4.70
C THR A 128 17.60 -3.91 -3.22
N GLY A 129 16.66 -3.28 -2.52
CA GLY A 129 16.51 -3.36 -1.08
C GLY A 129 17.55 -2.55 -0.30
N ASN A 130 18.44 -1.83 -0.97
CA ASN A 130 19.44 -0.98 -0.33
C ASN A 130 18.79 0.24 0.30
N PHE A 131 19.30 0.65 1.46
CA PHE A 131 18.91 1.88 2.13
C PHE A 131 20.13 2.60 2.70
N GLY A 132 20.02 3.92 2.86
CA GLY A 132 21.09 4.74 3.40
C GLY A 132 20.62 6.13 3.79
N LEU A 133 21.53 6.96 4.29
CA LEU A 133 21.25 8.36 4.63
C LEU A 133 21.09 9.20 3.37
N GLU A 134 20.09 10.08 3.34
CA GLU A 134 19.90 11.04 2.25
C GLU A 134 21.17 11.90 2.10
N GLY A 135 21.59 12.10 0.85
CA GLY A 135 22.86 12.79 0.53
C GLY A 135 24.11 11.89 0.53
N ASN A 136 24.04 10.67 1.06
CA ASN A 136 25.12 9.69 0.94
C ASN A 136 24.70 8.57 -0.03
N PRO A 137 25.38 8.36 -1.16
CA PRO A 137 25.06 7.30 -2.11
C PRO A 137 25.44 5.91 -1.64
N LEU A 138 26.27 5.79 -0.59
CA LEU A 138 26.68 4.49 -0.06
C LEU A 138 25.57 3.90 0.79
N PRO A 139 25.16 2.64 0.56
CA PRO A 139 24.17 1.97 1.40
C PRO A 139 24.68 1.81 2.84
N ALA A 140 23.80 2.08 3.80
CA ALA A 140 23.98 1.74 5.20
C ALA A 140 23.60 0.27 5.49
N GLY A 141 22.79 -0.34 4.60
CA GLY A 141 22.37 -1.71 4.69
C GLY A 141 21.47 -2.14 3.54
N ASN A 142 20.99 -3.39 3.63
CA ASN A 142 20.09 -3.97 2.64
C ASN A 142 18.93 -4.68 3.34
N LEU A 143 17.70 -4.20 3.14
CA LEU A 143 16.50 -4.76 3.79
C LEU A 143 16.20 -6.20 3.37
N PHE A 144 16.47 -6.58 2.11
CA PHE A 144 16.21 -7.94 1.66
C PHE A 144 17.16 -8.93 2.35
N ALA A 145 18.43 -8.58 2.51
CA ALA A 145 19.39 -9.40 3.22
C ALA A 145 19.02 -9.53 4.72
N ILE A 146 18.57 -8.44 5.33
CA ILE A 146 18.13 -8.42 6.73
C ILE A 146 16.88 -9.27 6.92
N ALA A 147 15.87 -9.11 6.04
CA ALA A 147 14.65 -9.92 6.09
C ALA A 147 14.96 -11.41 5.91
N LYS A 148 15.83 -11.76 4.96
CA LYS A 148 16.28 -13.14 4.73
C LYS A 148 16.99 -13.72 5.96
N ALA A 149 17.86 -12.94 6.61
CA ALA A 149 18.55 -13.37 7.82
C ALA A 149 17.60 -13.52 9.03
N ALA A 150 16.56 -12.69 9.13
CA ALA A 150 15.52 -12.83 10.15
C ALA A 150 14.69 -14.11 9.95
N GLN A 151 14.37 -14.45 8.72
CA GLN A 151 13.65 -15.67 8.35
C GLN A 151 14.44 -16.95 8.68
N SER A 152 15.75 -16.97 8.42
CA SER A 152 16.61 -18.13 8.73
C SER A 152 16.75 -18.41 10.22
N ARG A 153 16.39 -17.46 11.09
CA ARG A 153 16.33 -17.61 12.56
C ARG A 153 15.00 -18.18 13.06
N GLY A 154 14.10 -18.63 12.16
CA GLY A 154 12.81 -19.24 12.52
C GLY A 154 11.71 -18.23 12.86
N GLY A 155 11.88 -16.97 12.54
CA GLY A 155 10.88 -15.94 12.79
C GLY A 155 9.87 -15.82 11.67
N THR A 156 8.63 -16.23 11.88
CA THR A 156 7.51 -15.73 11.12
C THR A 156 7.10 -14.38 11.70
N TYR A 157 7.16 -13.32 10.93
CA TYR A 157 6.73 -12.00 11.39
C TYR A 157 5.23 -11.86 11.15
N TYR A 158 4.47 -11.62 12.20
CA TYR A 158 3.04 -11.33 12.13
C TYR A 158 2.80 -9.86 12.43
N TYR A 159 2.17 -9.17 11.50
CA TYR A 159 1.62 -7.83 11.71
C TYR A 159 0.11 -7.94 11.91
N ASN A 160 -0.40 -7.33 12.97
CA ASN A 160 -1.83 -7.18 13.22
C ASN A 160 -2.06 -5.75 13.73
N ASN A 161 -2.84 -4.98 12.99
CA ASN A 161 -3.12 -3.59 13.37
C ASN A 161 -4.33 -3.42 14.32
N GLY A 162 -4.89 -4.52 14.83
CA GLY A 162 -6.06 -4.49 15.69
C GLY A 162 -7.39 -4.15 14.99
N MET A 163 -7.36 -3.86 13.69
CA MET A 163 -8.53 -3.56 12.86
C MET A 163 -8.89 -4.68 11.88
N GLY A 164 -8.36 -5.89 12.13
CA GLY A 164 -8.62 -7.07 11.29
C GLY A 164 -7.74 -7.20 10.04
N GLN A 165 -6.72 -6.35 9.91
CA GLN A 165 -5.69 -6.50 8.90
C GLN A 165 -4.52 -7.28 9.49
N THR A 166 -4.12 -8.32 8.80
CA THR A 166 -2.99 -9.16 9.19
C THR A 166 -2.02 -9.28 8.02
N ALA A 167 -0.75 -9.27 8.31
CA ALA A 167 0.29 -9.64 7.36
C ALA A 167 1.24 -10.62 8.01
N ALA A 168 1.58 -11.69 7.31
CA ALA A 168 2.63 -12.61 7.69
C ALA A 168 3.71 -12.58 6.61
N ILE A 169 4.96 -12.44 7.02
CA ILE A 169 6.10 -12.52 6.12
C ILE A 169 6.91 -13.74 6.54
N SER A 170 6.98 -14.75 5.68
CA SER A 170 7.79 -15.94 5.89
C SER A 170 8.41 -16.41 4.57
N GLN A 171 9.66 -16.81 4.57
CA GLN A 171 10.36 -17.44 3.44
C GLN A 171 10.27 -16.68 2.11
N GLY A 172 10.32 -15.33 2.14
CA GLY A 172 10.22 -14.52 0.92
C GLY A 172 8.79 -14.30 0.42
N CYS A 173 7.82 -14.84 1.13
CA CYS A 173 6.41 -14.73 0.85
C CYS A 173 5.75 -13.78 1.84
N ALA A 174 5.01 -12.82 1.34
CA ALA A 174 4.12 -11.98 2.16
C ALA A 174 2.68 -12.40 1.90
N SER A 175 1.97 -12.79 2.93
CA SER A 175 0.53 -13.06 2.88
C SER A 175 -0.18 -12.22 3.92
N GLY A 176 -1.41 -11.86 3.65
CA GLY A 176 -2.20 -11.11 4.60
C GLY A 176 -3.64 -10.94 4.17
N THR A 177 -4.42 -10.40 5.09
CA THR A 177 -5.83 -10.08 4.89
C THR A 177 -6.02 -8.58 5.06
N THR A 178 -6.74 -7.96 4.13
CA THR A 178 -7.12 -6.55 4.21
C THR A 178 -8.61 -6.38 4.06
N GLY A 179 -9.15 -5.33 4.67
CA GLY A 179 -10.58 -5.01 4.66
C GLY A 179 -11.22 -5.06 6.03
N THR A 180 -12.46 -4.60 6.11
CA THR A 180 -13.26 -4.57 7.34
C THR A 180 -14.60 -5.28 7.10
N GLY A 181 -15.08 -6.03 8.10
CA GLY A 181 -16.33 -6.78 8.00
C GLY A 181 -16.28 -7.87 6.94
N ASP A 182 -17.32 -7.95 6.10
CA ASP A 182 -17.47 -8.99 5.07
C ASP A 182 -16.64 -8.70 3.79
N ASN A 183 -15.99 -7.54 3.71
CA ASN A 183 -15.14 -7.14 2.58
C ASN A 183 -13.65 -7.40 2.88
N LYS A 184 -13.32 -8.61 3.26
CA LYS A 184 -11.93 -9.04 3.45
C LYS A 184 -11.35 -9.53 2.13
N VAL A 185 -10.13 -9.11 1.83
CA VAL A 185 -9.35 -9.58 0.67
C VAL A 185 -8.05 -10.16 1.19
N ASP A 186 -7.83 -11.42 0.87
CA ASP A 186 -6.56 -12.09 1.15
C ASP A 186 -5.59 -11.82 0.00
N TYR A 187 -4.34 -11.54 0.32
CA TYR A 187 -3.28 -11.35 -0.67
C TYR A 187 -2.09 -12.24 -0.36
N ILE A 188 -1.44 -12.71 -1.41
CA ILE A 188 -0.19 -13.48 -1.36
C ILE A 188 0.76 -12.85 -2.37
N ILE A 189 1.97 -12.49 -1.95
CA ILE A 189 2.98 -11.84 -2.80
C ILE A 189 4.31 -12.59 -2.64
N GLY A 190 4.95 -12.93 -3.77
CA GLY A 190 6.30 -13.49 -3.79
C GLY A 190 6.43 -14.93 -3.32
N CYS A 191 5.34 -15.69 -3.28
CA CYS A 191 5.34 -17.13 -2.99
C CYS A 191 5.48 -17.91 -4.31
N GLU A 192 6.68 -18.39 -4.63
CA GLU A 192 6.92 -19.41 -5.65
C GLU A 192 7.25 -20.75 -4.99
#